data_63aef02e3add4bebd605fd79f07a1afd
#
_entry.id   63aef02e3add4bebd605fd79f07a1afd
#
_cell.length_a   1.000
_cell.length_b   1.000
_cell.length_c   1.000
_cell.angle_alpha   90.00
_cell.angle_beta   90.00
_cell.angle_gamma   90.00
#
_symmetry.space_group_name_H-M   'P 1'
#
loop_
_entity.id
_entity.type
_entity.pdbx_description
1 polymer ?
#
loop_
_entity_poly.entity_id
_entity_poly.type
_entity_poly.pdbx_seq_one_letter_code
_entity_poly.pdbx_strand_id
1 'polypeptide(L)'
;MFVLTLCILIYIDRKVLKPFNNMTDMTVELAKGNLTKPVTEDKSRFFGKFLWGMDMLRENLEDSKRKELEYQKEKKTLVLSLSHDIKTPLSAIELYTKALKEGLYDSDEKKTEALDGILKNTDEIKRYAGEISKISREDFLDLKVNVREVYIDDVMNKIETYYRDKLSVLHTEFNVAKHTNCLLSCDPDRLVEVIQNLMENAIKYGDGKSIKITFEEEEECKLICVANSGTVPDETDMQSLFDSFYRGKNTEGIQGSGLGLYICKNLMHKMDGDVYAEASDGLFKAVAVVKMA
;
A
#
# COMPACT_ATOMS: atom_id res chain seq x y z
N MET A 1 41.40 -46.08 -37.10
CA MET A 1 41.38 -45.81 -35.64
C MET A 1 41.49 -44.31 -35.33
N PHE A 2 42.51 -43.61 -35.86
CA PHE A 2 42.74 -42.18 -35.53
C PHE A 2 41.54 -41.22 -35.84
N VAL A 3 40.87 -41.39 -36.98
CA VAL A 3 39.70 -40.57 -37.37
C VAL A 3 38.53 -40.80 -36.42
N LEU A 4 38.29 -42.02 -35.98
CA LEU A 4 37.20 -42.36 -35.07
C LEU A 4 37.41 -41.75 -33.68
N THR A 5 38.66 -41.79 -33.16
CA THR A 5 39.01 -41.15 -31.88
C THR A 5 38.91 -39.65 -31.96
N LEU A 6 39.26 -39.00 -33.05
CA LEU A 6 39.12 -37.58 -33.28
C LEU A 6 37.63 -37.16 -33.32
N CYS A 7 36.79 -37.91 -34.02
CA CYS A 7 35.34 -37.66 -34.06
C CYS A 7 34.70 -37.77 -32.67
N ILE A 8 35.12 -38.75 -31.86
CA ILE A 8 34.62 -38.90 -30.48
C ILE A 8 35.06 -37.71 -29.61
N LEU A 9 36.31 -37.27 -29.72
CA LEU A 9 36.82 -36.12 -28.98
C LEU A 9 36.05 -34.82 -29.35
N ILE A 10 35.79 -34.58 -30.63
CA ILE A 10 35.02 -33.42 -31.10
C ILE A 10 33.54 -33.52 -30.60
N TYR A 11 33.00 -34.72 -30.60
CA TYR A 11 31.64 -34.94 -30.07
C TYR A 11 31.55 -34.64 -28.57
N ILE A 12 32.48 -35.11 -27.76
CA ILE A 12 32.55 -34.87 -26.31
C ILE A 12 32.78 -33.38 -26.07
N ASP A 13 33.67 -32.72 -26.77
CA ASP A 13 33.91 -31.27 -26.62
C ASP A 13 32.64 -30.47 -26.88
N ARG A 14 31.95 -30.74 -27.99
CA ARG A 14 30.76 -29.96 -28.37
C ARG A 14 29.51 -30.30 -27.58
N LYS A 15 29.33 -31.57 -27.20
CA LYS A 15 28.09 -32.04 -26.55
C LYS A 15 28.15 -32.11 -25.02
N VAL A 16 29.35 -32.11 -24.44
CA VAL A 16 29.53 -32.23 -22.98
C VAL A 16 30.32 -31.05 -22.41
N LEU A 17 31.55 -30.83 -22.91
CA LEU A 17 32.46 -29.86 -22.29
C LEU A 17 31.98 -28.40 -22.48
N LYS A 18 31.61 -28.01 -23.71
CA LYS A 18 31.11 -26.65 -23.96
C LYS A 18 29.83 -26.30 -23.18
N PRO A 19 28.76 -27.14 -23.18
CA PRO A 19 27.61 -26.89 -22.36
C PRO A 19 27.94 -26.82 -20.87
N PHE A 20 28.83 -27.69 -20.36
CA PHE A 20 29.24 -27.69 -18.96
C PHE A 20 29.96 -26.40 -18.56
N ASN A 21 30.89 -25.92 -19.39
CA ASN A 21 31.58 -24.64 -19.14
C ASN A 21 30.59 -23.47 -19.14
N ASN A 22 29.68 -23.43 -20.10
CA ASN A 22 28.63 -22.38 -20.13
C ASN A 22 27.77 -22.39 -18.87
N MET A 23 27.46 -23.59 -18.31
CA MET A 23 26.71 -23.71 -17.06
C MET A 23 27.54 -23.17 -15.87
N THR A 24 28.83 -23.44 -15.83
CA THR A 24 29.72 -22.95 -14.77
C THR A 24 29.83 -21.43 -14.82
N ASP A 25 30.03 -20.86 -16.01
CA ASP A 25 30.10 -19.41 -16.21
C ASP A 25 28.82 -18.73 -15.82
N MET A 26 27.68 -19.31 -16.18
CA MET A 26 26.36 -18.80 -15.79
C MET A 26 26.13 -18.79 -14.28
N THR A 27 26.52 -19.87 -13.59
CA THR A 27 26.41 -19.95 -12.13
C THR A 27 27.24 -18.85 -11.46
N VAL A 28 28.43 -18.57 -11.98
CA VAL A 28 29.33 -17.50 -11.51
C VAL A 28 28.72 -16.12 -11.77
N GLU A 29 28.11 -15.88 -12.92
CA GLU A 29 27.43 -14.60 -13.24
C GLU A 29 26.21 -14.37 -12.35
N LEU A 30 25.40 -15.41 -12.10
CA LEU A 30 24.29 -15.33 -11.16
C LEU A 30 24.77 -15.02 -9.74
N ALA A 31 25.85 -15.67 -9.29
CA ALA A 31 26.43 -15.40 -7.97
C ALA A 31 26.97 -13.97 -7.82
N LYS A 32 27.42 -13.35 -8.91
CA LYS A 32 27.81 -11.93 -8.97
C LYS A 32 26.61 -10.98 -9.04
N GLY A 33 25.39 -11.49 -9.14
CA GLY A 33 24.18 -10.68 -9.27
C GLY A 33 23.95 -10.13 -10.68
N ASN A 34 24.61 -10.67 -11.71
CA ASN A 34 24.38 -10.32 -13.11
C ASN A 34 23.22 -11.16 -13.66
N LEU A 35 22.00 -10.60 -13.62
CA LEU A 35 20.75 -11.26 -14.00
C LEU A 35 20.31 -10.94 -15.44
N THR A 36 21.04 -10.06 -16.14
CA THR A 36 20.60 -9.51 -17.44
C THR A 36 20.84 -10.41 -18.64
N LYS A 37 21.69 -11.44 -18.51
CA LYS A 37 21.98 -12.35 -19.62
C LYS A 37 20.97 -13.50 -19.65
N PRO A 38 20.14 -13.60 -20.70
CA PRO A 38 19.23 -14.73 -20.84
C PRO A 38 20.03 -16.03 -21.01
N VAL A 39 19.50 -17.09 -20.45
CA VAL A 39 20.04 -18.43 -20.63
C VAL A 39 19.83 -18.86 -22.08
N THR A 40 20.88 -19.22 -22.79
CA THR A 40 20.70 -19.80 -24.12
C THR A 40 20.02 -21.16 -24.00
N GLU A 41 18.85 -21.30 -24.63
CA GLU A 41 18.11 -22.57 -24.67
C GLU A 41 19.04 -23.68 -25.26
N ASP A 42 19.43 -24.63 -24.43
CA ASP A 42 20.03 -25.88 -24.92
C ASP A 42 18.97 -26.97 -25.00
N LYS A 43 18.57 -27.32 -26.21
CA LYS A 43 17.62 -28.43 -26.49
C LYS A 43 18.22 -29.81 -26.24
N SER A 44 19.41 -29.90 -25.61
CA SER A 44 20.02 -31.17 -25.29
C SER A 44 19.24 -31.90 -24.17
N ARG A 45 19.08 -33.20 -24.36
CA ARG A 45 18.32 -34.05 -23.40
C ARG A 45 19.04 -34.17 -22.03
N PHE A 46 20.36 -33.82 -21.96
CA PHE A 46 21.17 -33.97 -20.77
C PHE A 46 21.16 -32.72 -19.87
N PHE A 47 21.26 -31.52 -20.43
CA PHE A 47 21.44 -30.28 -19.68
C PHE A 47 20.22 -29.36 -19.71
N GLY A 48 19.23 -29.61 -20.58
CA GLY A 48 18.07 -28.76 -20.79
C GLY A 48 17.25 -28.51 -19.52
N LYS A 49 16.99 -29.55 -18.70
CA LYS A 49 16.27 -29.40 -17.43
C LYS A 49 17.04 -28.55 -16.40
N PHE A 50 18.37 -28.71 -16.36
CA PHE A 50 19.19 -27.93 -15.44
C PHE A 50 19.24 -26.46 -15.86
N LEU A 51 19.46 -26.19 -17.14
CA LEU A 51 19.45 -24.82 -17.67
C LEU A 51 18.09 -24.14 -17.49
N TRP A 52 17.00 -24.87 -17.70
CA TRP A 52 15.68 -24.37 -17.41
C TRP A 52 15.47 -24.00 -15.93
N GLY A 53 15.91 -24.86 -15.01
CA GLY A 53 15.86 -24.60 -13.57
C GLY A 53 16.72 -23.39 -13.17
N MET A 54 17.87 -23.21 -13.80
CA MET A 54 18.74 -22.04 -13.59
C MET A 54 18.12 -20.75 -14.14
N ASP A 55 17.42 -20.82 -15.28
CA ASP A 55 16.72 -19.66 -15.83
C ASP A 55 15.54 -19.23 -14.96
N MET A 56 14.74 -20.19 -14.46
CA MET A 56 13.71 -19.89 -13.45
C MET A 56 14.30 -19.26 -12.19
N LEU A 57 15.45 -19.73 -11.72
CA LEU A 57 16.14 -19.12 -10.57
C LEU A 57 16.58 -17.69 -10.89
N ARG A 58 17.12 -17.45 -12.08
CA ARG A 58 17.51 -16.12 -12.56
C ARG A 58 16.29 -15.18 -12.57
N GLU A 59 15.17 -15.62 -13.17
CA GLU A 59 13.94 -14.84 -13.23
C GLU A 59 13.41 -14.49 -11.82
N ASN A 60 13.36 -15.47 -10.92
CA ASN A 60 12.95 -15.24 -9.54
C ASN A 60 13.87 -14.24 -8.81
N LEU A 61 15.19 -14.35 -9.01
CA LEU A 61 16.15 -13.41 -8.43
C LEU A 61 16.01 -12.00 -9.04
N GLU A 62 15.78 -11.90 -10.35
CA GLU A 62 15.54 -10.63 -11.04
C GLU A 62 14.27 -9.96 -10.53
N ASP A 63 13.17 -10.70 -10.41
CA ASP A 63 11.92 -10.20 -9.86
C ASP A 63 12.04 -9.77 -8.40
N SER A 64 12.75 -10.56 -7.58
CA SER A 64 13.01 -10.22 -6.19
C SER A 64 13.84 -8.93 -6.08
N LYS A 65 14.89 -8.79 -6.90
CA LYS A 65 15.73 -7.60 -6.93
C LYS A 65 14.96 -6.36 -7.44
N ARG A 66 14.09 -6.54 -8.43
CA ARG A 66 13.23 -5.46 -8.94
C ARG A 66 12.28 -4.96 -7.83
N LYS A 67 11.59 -5.88 -7.15
CA LYS A 67 10.73 -5.55 -6.01
C LYS A 67 11.48 -4.82 -4.90
N GLU A 68 12.69 -5.28 -4.57
CA GLU A 68 13.55 -4.62 -3.58
C GLU A 68 13.93 -3.19 -4.00
N LEU A 69 14.28 -2.97 -5.28
CA LEU A 69 14.60 -1.63 -5.79
C LEU A 69 13.37 -0.70 -5.82
N GLU A 70 12.21 -1.22 -6.19
CA GLU A 70 10.94 -0.48 -6.12
C GLU A 70 10.65 -0.08 -4.68
N TYR A 71 10.79 -1.01 -3.75
CA TYR A 71 10.66 -0.77 -2.31
C TYR A 71 11.59 0.34 -1.80
N GLN A 72 12.87 0.27 -2.14
CA GLN A 72 13.84 1.29 -1.72
C GLN A 72 13.50 2.67 -2.32
N LYS A 73 13.01 2.70 -3.55
CA LYS A 73 12.55 3.93 -4.21
C LYS A 73 11.32 4.51 -3.49
N GLU A 74 10.34 3.68 -3.18
CA GLU A 74 9.13 4.10 -2.46
C GLU A 74 9.48 4.60 -1.06
N LYS A 75 10.32 3.88 -0.31
CA LYS A 75 10.81 4.29 1.01
C LYS A 75 11.51 5.65 0.96
N LYS A 76 12.35 5.88 -0.05
CA LYS A 76 13.03 7.17 -0.25
C LYS A 76 12.04 8.29 -0.55
N THR A 77 11.07 8.04 -1.41
CA THR A 77 10.02 9.01 -1.77
C THR A 77 9.19 9.36 -0.54
N LEU A 78 8.86 8.37 0.30
CA LEU A 78 8.17 8.56 1.57
C LEU A 78 8.92 9.52 2.51
N VAL A 79 10.20 9.24 2.74
CA VAL A 79 11.01 10.08 3.64
C VAL A 79 11.10 11.52 3.12
N LEU A 80 11.19 11.71 1.82
CA LEU A 80 11.22 13.05 1.20
C LEU A 80 9.88 13.77 1.36
N SER A 81 8.75 13.10 1.10
CA SER A 81 7.42 13.69 1.26
C SER A 81 7.15 14.08 2.71
N LEU A 82 7.40 13.17 3.66
CA LEU A 82 7.21 13.45 5.08
C LEU A 82 8.12 14.59 5.59
N SER A 83 9.34 14.70 5.04
CA SER A 83 10.23 15.80 5.36
C SER A 83 9.67 17.15 4.89
N HIS A 84 9.05 17.19 3.71
CA HIS A 84 8.35 18.36 3.19
C HIS A 84 7.14 18.72 4.06
N ASP A 85 6.32 17.72 4.39
CA ASP A 85 5.08 17.90 5.15
C ASP A 85 5.33 18.32 6.62
N ILE A 86 6.47 17.95 7.20
CA ILE A 86 6.92 18.46 8.51
C ILE A 86 7.43 19.90 8.40
N LYS A 87 8.09 20.26 7.30
CA LYS A 87 8.67 21.59 7.13
C LYS A 87 7.60 22.70 7.11
N THR A 88 6.44 22.43 6.53
CA THR A 88 5.34 23.39 6.41
C THR A 88 4.80 23.83 7.78
N PRO A 89 4.31 22.95 8.67
CA PRO A 89 3.86 23.33 10.00
C PRO A 89 4.99 23.89 10.88
N LEU A 90 6.23 23.41 10.70
CA LEU A 90 7.38 23.95 11.42
C LEU A 90 7.62 25.43 11.06
N SER A 91 7.57 25.76 9.76
CA SER A 91 7.70 27.16 9.30
C SER A 91 6.57 28.05 9.81
N ALA A 92 5.34 27.52 9.91
CA ALA A 92 4.21 28.25 10.50
C ALA A 92 4.44 28.53 12.00
N ILE A 93 4.94 27.56 12.76
CA ILE A 93 5.29 27.73 14.18
C ILE A 93 6.36 28.82 14.33
N GLU A 94 7.42 28.77 13.51
CA GLU A 94 8.48 29.78 13.52
C GLU A 94 7.92 31.18 13.24
N LEU A 95 7.03 31.33 12.26
CA LEU A 95 6.40 32.59 11.90
C LEU A 95 5.55 33.14 13.06
N TYR A 96 4.65 32.34 13.64
CA TYR A 96 3.83 32.76 14.78
C TYR A 96 4.69 33.13 15.99
N THR A 97 5.70 32.35 16.29
CA THR A 97 6.61 32.59 17.42
C THR A 97 7.39 33.87 17.22
N LYS A 98 7.88 34.14 16.00
CA LYS A 98 8.59 35.39 15.67
C LYS A 98 7.67 36.59 15.79
N ALA A 99 6.46 36.53 15.26
CA ALA A 99 5.47 37.58 15.34
C ALA A 99 5.06 37.90 16.79
N LEU A 100 4.90 36.88 17.64
CA LEU A 100 4.66 37.05 19.09
C LEU A 100 5.84 37.76 19.77
N LYS A 101 7.08 37.34 19.48
CA LYS A 101 8.29 37.86 20.06
C LYS A 101 8.53 39.34 19.68
N GLU A 102 8.23 39.70 18.44
CA GLU A 102 8.36 41.04 17.90
C GLU A 102 7.19 41.97 18.29
N GLY A 103 6.16 41.43 18.99
CA GLY A 103 5.02 42.22 19.44
C GLY A 103 4.09 42.69 18.31
N LEU A 104 4.05 41.94 17.19
CA LEU A 104 3.26 42.29 16.01
C LEU A 104 1.74 42.15 16.18
N TYR A 105 1.29 41.56 17.30
CA TYR A 105 -0.12 41.42 17.59
C TYR A 105 -0.62 42.46 18.58
N ASP A 106 -1.58 43.27 18.14
CA ASP A 106 -2.07 44.47 18.87
C ASP A 106 -3.12 44.11 19.94
N SER A 107 -3.68 42.89 19.96
CA SER A 107 -4.70 42.48 20.91
C SER A 107 -4.41 41.11 21.51
N ASP A 108 -4.95 40.83 22.71
CA ASP A 108 -4.77 39.56 23.37
C ASP A 108 -5.53 38.41 22.64
N GLU A 109 -6.63 38.73 21.91
CA GLU A 109 -7.32 37.79 21.06
C GLU A 109 -6.39 37.28 19.93
N LYS A 110 -5.72 38.17 19.23
CA LYS A 110 -4.77 37.79 18.16
C LYS A 110 -3.55 37.03 18.68
N LYS A 111 -3.09 37.32 19.90
CA LYS A 111 -2.04 36.52 20.55
C LYS A 111 -2.52 35.10 20.85
N THR A 112 -3.77 34.96 21.32
CA THR A 112 -4.40 33.66 21.58
C THR A 112 -4.55 32.88 20.28
N GLU A 113 -5.05 33.48 19.20
CA GLU A 113 -5.12 32.85 17.87
C GLU A 113 -3.75 32.35 17.36
N ALA A 114 -2.69 33.14 17.59
CA ALA A 114 -1.34 32.74 17.22
C ALA A 114 -0.83 31.54 18.05
N LEU A 115 -1.14 31.50 19.35
CA LEU A 115 -0.82 30.38 20.22
C LEU A 115 -1.59 29.11 19.83
N ASP A 116 -2.89 29.25 19.51
CA ASP A 116 -3.70 28.13 19.00
C ASP A 116 -3.17 27.63 17.66
N GLY A 117 -2.70 28.54 16.79
CA GLY A 117 -2.00 28.20 15.56
C GLY A 117 -0.73 27.38 15.80
N ILE A 118 0.08 27.74 16.81
CA ILE A 118 1.27 26.98 17.21
C ILE A 118 0.89 25.58 17.71
N LEU A 119 -0.11 25.49 18.59
CA LEU A 119 -0.57 24.20 19.11
C LEU A 119 -1.06 23.28 18.00
N LYS A 120 -1.90 23.78 17.09
CA LYS A 120 -2.42 23.04 15.94
C LYS A 120 -1.28 22.48 15.07
N ASN A 121 -0.30 23.31 14.71
CA ASN A 121 0.84 22.88 13.90
C ASN A 121 1.75 21.88 14.66
N THR A 122 1.88 22.02 15.98
CA THR A 122 2.61 21.05 16.82
C THR A 122 1.94 19.68 16.83
N ASP A 123 0.63 19.62 16.92
CA ASP A 123 -0.11 18.36 16.87
C ASP A 123 -0.02 17.70 15.49
N GLU A 124 0.05 18.51 14.45
CA GLU A 124 0.31 18.03 13.08
C GLU A 124 1.69 17.37 12.95
N ILE A 125 2.74 17.99 13.49
CA ILE A 125 4.09 17.41 13.52
C ILE A 125 4.10 16.10 14.32
N LYS A 126 3.42 16.06 15.48
CA LYS A 126 3.32 14.81 16.27
C LYS A 126 2.66 13.69 15.49
N ARG A 127 1.62 13.99 14.70
CA ARG A 127 0.95 13.02 13.84
C ARG A 127 1.92 12.48 12.77
N TYR A 128 2.64 13.34 12.06
CA TYR A 128 3.65 12.91 11.08
C TYR A 128 4.76 12.07 11.72
N ALA A 129 5.25 12.45 12.90
CA ALA A 129 6.23 11.66 13.64
C ALA A 129 5.68 10.28 14.04
N GLY A 130 4.40 10.19 14.37
CA GLY A 130 3.70 8.93 14.62
C GLY A 130 3.63 8.05 13.37
N GLU A 131 3.33 8.61 12.21
CA GLU A 131 3.32 7.92 10.92
C GLU A 131 4.72 7.40 10.56
N ILE A 132 5.76 8.22 10.69
CA ILE A 132 7.17 7.81 10.50
C ILE A 132 7.52 6.66 11.45
N SER A 133 7.10 6.73 12.71
CA SER A 133 7.39 5.68 13.70
C SER A 133 6.69 4.36 13.37
N LYS A 134 5.47 4.39 12.84
CA LYS A 134 4.78 3.20 12.33
C LYS A 134 5.53 2.59 11.14
N ILE A 135 5.94 3.42 10.18
CA ILE A 135 6.70 3.01 9.00
C ILE A 135 8.09 2.45 9.36
N SER A 136 8.70 2.95 10.43
CA SER A 136 10.03 2.50 10.88
C SER A 136 9.99 1.24 11.75
N ARG A 137 8.86 1.01 12.45
CA ARG A 137 8.70 -0.18 13.32
C ARG A 137 8.19 -1.41 12.59
N GLU A 138 7.38 -1.19 11.60
CA GLU A 138 6.96 -2.22 10.68
C GLU A 138 7.84 -2.02 9.44
N ASP A 139 8.62 -3.03 9.04
CA ASP A 139 9.13 -3.03 7.68
C ASP A 139 7.91 -2.71 6.81
N PHE A 140 7.89 -1.50 6.24
CA PHE A 140 6.70 -0.84 5.67
C PHE A 140 5.97 -1.70 4.62
N LEU A 141 6.59 -2.80 4.19
CA LEU A 141 6.01 -3.83 3.32
C LEU A 141 5.96 -5.23 4.00
N ASP A 142 6.54 -5.41 5.17
CA ASP A 142 6.38 -6.67 5.91
C ASP A 142 5.24 -6.55 6.95
N LEU A 143 4.10 -6.00 6.49
CA LEU A 143 2.83 -6.07 7.21
C LEU A 143 2.52 -7.55 7.47
N LYS A 144 2.86 -8.03 8.65
CA LYS A 144 2.55 -9.41 9.05
C LYS A 144 1.04 -9.53 9.12
N VAL A 145 0.53 -10.50 8.36
CA VAL A 145 -0.88 -10.83 8.30
C VAL A 145 -1.05 -12.26 8.80
N ASN A 146 -1.94 -12.47 9.73
CA ASN A 146 -2.28 -13.78 10.29
C ASN A 146 -3.69 -14.16 9.84
N VAL A 147 -3.80 -14.70 8.62
CA VAL A 147 -5.08 -15.11 8.04
C VAL A 147 -5.67 -16.27 8.82
N ARG A 148 -6.93 -16.14 9.19
CA ARG A 148 -7.75 -17.15 9.86
C ARG A 148 -9.21 -16.98 9.51
N GLU A 149 -10.01 -17.99 9.78
CA GLU A 149 -11.45 -17.91 9.64
C GLU A 149 -12.06 -17.06 10.77
N VAL A 150 -12.86 -16.06 10.40
CA VAL A 150 -13.50 -15.15 11.35
C VAL A 150 -14.90 -14.80 10.85
N TYR A 151 -15.87 -14.67 11.75
CA TYR A 151 -17.19 -14.18 11.38
C TYR A 151 -17.16 -12.69 11.05
N ILE A 152 -17.86 -12.28 9.98
CA ILE A 152 -17.96 -10.87 9.58
C ILE A 152 -18.54 -10.01 10.71
N ASP A 153 -19.46 -10.53 11.51
CA ASP A 153 -20.05 -9.83 12.65
C ASP A 153 -19.00 -9.39 13.68
N ASP A 154 -17.94 -10.20 13.91
CA ASP A 154 -16.89 -9.87 14.87
C ASP A 154 -16.07 -8.64 14.42
N VAL A 155 -15.89 -8.47 13.10
CA VAL A 155 -15.23 -7.31 12.51
C VAL A 155 -16.16 -6.11 12.51
N MET A 156 -17.41 -6.29 12.04
CA MET A 156 -18.35 -5.20 11.87
C MET A 156 -18.82 -4.61 13.19
N ASN A 157 -19.00 -5.40 14.24
CA ASN A 157 -19.36 -4.91 15.57
C ASN A 157 -18.33 -3.92 16.13
N LYS A 158 -17.01 -4.16 15.90
CA LYS A 158 -15.95 -3.23 16.31
C LYS A 158 -16.07 -1.89 15.56
N ILE A 159 -16.34 -1.95 14.25
CA ILE A 159 -16.49 -0.77 13.40
C ILE A 159 -17.74 0.01 13.76
N GLU A 160 -18.90 -0.65 13.85
CA GLU A 160 -20.17 0.00 14.16
C GLU A 160 -20.13 0.69 15.51
N THR A 161 -19.65 0.03 16.55
CA THR A 161 -19.58 0.60 17.90
C THR A 161 -18.73 1.87 17.90
N TYR A 162 -17.55 1.85 17.27
CA TYR A 162 -16.66 3.01 17.25
C TYR A 162 -17.22 4.18 16.43
N TYR A 163 -17.71 3.91 15.22
CA TYR A 163 -18.12 4.98 14.30
C TYR A 163 -19.53 5.51 14.58
N ARG A 164 -20.41 4.76 15.21
CA ARG A 164 -21.74 5.24 15.60
C ARG A 164 -21.65 6.44 16.54
N ASP A 165 -20.82 6.35 17.56
CA ASP A 165 -20.59 7.45 18.50
C ASP A 165 -19.88 8.63 17.83
N LYS A 166 -18.81 8.35 17.08
CA LYS A 166 -18.01 9.38 16.39
C LYS A 166 -18.84 10.19 15.40
N LEU A 167 -19.63 9.52 14.56
CA LEU A 167 -20.45 10.17 13.52
C LEU A 167 -21.67 10.88 14.09
N SER A 168 -22.22 10.41 15.22
CA SER A 168 -23.25 11.13 15.98
C SER A 168 -22.77 12.50 16.44
N VAL A 169 -21.54 12.62 16.95
CA VAL A 169 -20.94 13.90 17.33
C VAL A 169 -20.71 14.80 16.12
N LEU A 170 -20.38 14.24 14.97
CA LEU A 170 -20.19 14.99 13.72
C LEU A 170 -21.51 15.34 13.01
N HIS A 171 -22.66 14.92 13.54
CA HIS A 171 -23.98 15.07 12.91
C HIS A 171 -24.06 14.47 11.50
N THR A 172 -23.31 13.40 11.23
CA THR A 172 -23.29 12.68 9.96
C THR A 172 -24.20 11.45 10.06
N GLU A 173 -25.11 11.28 9.10
CA GLU A 173 -25.96 10.10 9.02
C GLU A 173 -25.11 8.86 8.75
N PHE A 174 -25.18 7.86 9.65
CA PHE A 174 -24.45 6.61 9.53
C PHE A 174 -25.39 5.43 9.43
N ASN A 175 -25.31 4.68 8.34
CA ASN A 175 -26.14 3.52 8.10
C ASN A 175 -25.29 2.30 7.73
N VAL A 176 -25.52 1.19 8.42
CA VAL A 176 -24.92 -0.12 8.08
C VAL A 176 -26.04 -1.04 7.61
N ALA A 177 -25.95 -1.51 6.39
CA ALA A 177 -26.94 -2.41 5.80
C ALA A 177 -26.90 -3.77 6.51
N LYS A 178 -28.06 -4.44 6.53
CA LYS A 178 -28.13 -5.82 7.01
C LYS A 178 -27.30 -6.74 6.12
N HIS A 179 -26.59 -7.67 6.72
CA HIS A 179 -25.80 -8.67 6.02
C HIS A 179 -25.97 -10.05 6.63
N THR A 180 -25.65 -11.08 5.85
CA THR A 180 -25.58 -12.45 6.34
C THR A 180 -24.26 -12.64 7.07
N ASN A 181 -24.31 -13.18 8.28
CA ASN A 181 -23.09 -13.53 9.01
C ASN A 181 -22.43 -14.73 8.32
N CYS A 182 -21.26 -14.53 7.72
CA CYS A 182 -20.47 -15.54 7.02
C CYS A 182 -19.05 -15.60 7.57
N LEU A 183 -18.36 -16.70 7.31
CA LEU A 183 -16.95 -16.85 7.63
C LEU A 183 -16.11 -16.20 6.53
N LEU A 184 -15.17 -15.36 6.94
CA LEU A 184 -14.18 -14.71 6.09
C LEU A 184 -12.81 -15.32 6.36
N SER A 185 -12.01 -15.49 5.32
CA SER A 185 -10.60 -15.88 5.41
C SER A 185 -9.74 -14.63 5.44
N CYS A 186 -9.46 -14.08 6.62
CA CYS A 186 -8.71 -12.83 6.76
C CYS A 186 -8.01 -12.71 8.11
N ASP A 187 -7.17 -11.70 8.25
CA ASP A 187 -6.70 -11.23 9.56
C ASP A 187 -7.72 -10.19 10.08
N PRO A 188 -8.46 -10.47 11.17
CA PRO A 188 -9.54 -9.60 11.63
C PRO A 188 -9.07 -8.21 12.07
N ASP A 189 -7.88 -8.09 12.65
CA ASP A 189 -7.38 -6.80 13.10
C ASP A 189 -6.88 -5.96 11.92
N ARG A 190 -6.30 -6.60 10.90
CA ARG A 190 -5.94 -5.93 9.64
C ARG A 190 -7.14 -5.56 8.80
N LEU A 191 -8.18 -6.39 8.77
CA LEU A 191 -9.43 -6.02 8.10
C LEU A 191 -10.14 -4.84 8.78
N VAL A 192 -10.16 -4.81 10.12
CA VAL A 192 -10.63 -3.64 10.88
C VAL A 192 -9.82 -2.39 10.50
N GLU A 193 -8.49 -2.47 10.41
CA GLU A 193 -7.62 -1.36 10.00
C GLU A 193 -7.96 -0.87 8.58
N VAL A 194 -8.20 -1.77 7.63
CA VAL A 194 -8.63 -1.42 6.27
C VAL A 194 -9.94 -0.65 6.32
N ILE A 195 -10.98 -1.20 6.97
CA ILE A 195 -12.29 -0.54 7.03
C ILE A 195 -12.19 0.81 7.74
N GLN A 196 -11.40 0.92 8.81
CA GLN A 196 -11.14 2.19 9.49
C GLN A 196 -10.52 3.23 8.56
N ASN A 197 -9.52 2.86 7.77
CA ASN A 197 -8.93 3.76 6.78
C ASN A 197 -9.96 4.23 5.74
N LEU A 198 -10.83 3.34 5.25
CA LEU A 198 -11.91 3.70 4.33
C LEU A 198 -12.92 4.65 4.99
N MET A 199 -13.30 4.40 6.24
CA MET A 199 -14.20 5.27 7.02
C MET A 199 -13.60 6.65 7.30
N GLU A 200 -12.31 6.71 7.70
CA GLU A 200 -11.64 8.00 7.92
C GLU A 200 -11.54 8.81 6.62
N ASN A 201 -11.33 8.16 5.48
CA ASN A 201 -11.38 8.81 4.18
C ASN A 201 -12.79 9.32 3.85
N ALA A 202 -13.83 8.54 4.11
CA ALA A 202 -15.23 8.94 3.92
C ALA A 202 -15.61 10.16 4.78
N ILE A 203 -15.15 10.21 6.03
CA ILE A 203 -15.34 11.35 6.93
C ILE A 203 -14.61 12.59 6.42
N LYS A 204 -13.39 12.41 5.93
CA LYS A 204 -12.46 13.49 5.60
C LYS A 204 -12.76 14.14 4.25
N TYR A 205 -13.15 13.34 3.27
CA TYR A 205 -13.35 13.78 1.88
C TYR A 205 -14.83 13.83 1.46
N GLY A 206 -15.73 13.31 2.29
CA GLY A 206 -17.17 13.44 2.11
C GLY A 206 -17.68 14.84 2.44
N ASP A 207 -18.97 15.08 2.15
CA ASP A 207 -19.65 16.33 2.46
C ASP A 207 -20.24 16.40 3.90
N GLY A 208 -19.96 15.40 4.72
CA GLY A 208 -20.41 15.28 6.09
C GLY A 208 -21.89 14.91 6.26
N LYS A 209 -22.63 14.67 5.15
CA LYS A 209 -24.07 14.38 5.25
C LYS A 209 -24.34 12.91 5.57
N SER A 210 -23.78 11.99 4.80
CA SER A 210 -24.06 10.58 4.98
C SER A 210 -22.87 9.66 4.66
N ILE A 211 -22.72 8.62 5.47
CA ILE A 211 -21.79 7.50 5.24
C ILE A 211 -22.59 6.21 5.40
N LYS A 212 -22.44 5.31 4.43
CA LYS A 212 -23.15 4.05 4.38
C LYS A 212 -22.20 2.88 4.18
N ILE A 213 -22.35 1.82 4.98
CA ILE A 213 -21.69 0.53 4.73
C ILE A 213 -22.71 -0.43 4.14
N THR A 214 -22.38 -1.01 2.99
CA THR A 214 -23.20 -2.03 2.32
C THR A 214 -22.37 -3.27 2.03
N PHE A 215 -23.05 -4.40 1.82
CA PHE A 215 -22.42 -5.68 1.60
C PHE A 215 -22.97 -6.30 0.33
N GLU A 216 -22.07 -6.82 -0.49
CA GLU A 216 -22.40 -7.57 -1.70
C GLU A 216 -21.66 -8.90 -1.66
N GLU A 217 -22.10 -9.88 -2.45
CA GLU A 217 -21.44 -11.17 -2.59
C GLU A 217 -21.17 -11.39 -4.07
N GLU A 218 -19.94 -11.71 -4.39
CA GLU A 218 -19.52 -11.99 -5.75
C GLU A 218 -18.59 -13.21 -5.74
N GLU A 219 -19.00 -14.27 -6.43
CA GLU A 219 -18.31 -15.57 -6.43
C GLU A 219 -18.06 -16.10 -5.00
N GLU A 220 -16.79 -16.23 -4.61
CA GLU A 220 -16.36 -16.69 -3.28
C GLU A 220 -15.90 -15.54 -2.38
N CYS A 221 -16.29 -14.31 -2.70
CA CYS A 221 -15.85 -13.11 -2.00
C CYS A 221 -17.02 -12.33 -1.40
N LYS A 222 -16.77 -11.73 -0.24
CA LYS A 222 -17.62 -10.73 0.40
C LYS A 222 -17.08 -9.35 0.10
N LEU A 223 -17.91 -8.50 -0.46
CA LEU A 223 -17.59 -7.10 -0.76
C LEU A 223 -18.13 -6.24 0.38
N ILE A 224 -17.24 -5.53 1.06
CA ILE A 224 -17.58 -4.55 2.11
C ILE A 224 -17.40 -3.17 1.51
N CYS A 225 -18.51 -2.48 1.29
CA CYS A 225 -18.54 -1.23 0.56
C CYS A 225 -18.75 -0.06 1.54
N VAL A 226 -17.83 0.88 1.59
CA VAL A 226 -17.97 2.14 2.33
C VAL A 226 -18.27 3.25 1.32
N ALA A 227 -19.45 3.84 1.41
CA ALA A 227 -19.90 4.89 0.52
C ALA A 227 -20.14 6.20 1.28
N ASN A 228 -19.72 7.32 0.71
CA ASN A 228 -20.02 8.67 1.21
C ASN A 228 -20.53 9.56 0.09
N SER A 229 -21.38 10.54 0.46
CA SER A 229 -21.78 11.63 -0.42
C SER A 229 -20.69 12.71 -0.47
N GLY A 230 -20.65 13.45 -1.58
CA GLY A 230 -19.75 14.59 -1.75
C GLY A 230 -19.09 14.68 -3.12
N THR A 231 -17.97 15.40 -3.19
CA THR A 231 -17.21 15.59 -4.41
C THR A 231 -16.44 14.31 -4.74
N VAL A 232 -16.71 13.74 -5.91
CA VAL A 232 -16.01 12.55 -6.40
C VAL A 232 -14.73 12.95 -7.15
N PRO A 233 -13.65 12.13 -7.03
CA PRO A 233 -12.44 12.32 -7.82
C PRO A 233 -12.68 12.19 -9.33
N ASP A 234 -11.85 12.83 -10.15
CA ASP A 234 -11.85 12.67 -11.60
C ASP A 234 -11.43 11.24 -12.00
N GLU A 235 -11.77 10.80 -13.23
CA GLU A 235 -11.38 9.46 -13.73
C GLU A 235 -9.87 9.20 -13.69
N THR A 236 -9.06 10.23 -13.95
CA THR A 236 -7.59 10.15 -13.86
C THR A 236 -7.11 9.98 -12.42
N ASP A 237 -7.78 10.63 -11.48
CA ASP A 237 -7.49 10.52 -10.05
C ASP A 237 -7.89 9.13 -9.52
N MET A 238 -9.01 8.57 -10.00
CA MET A 238 -9.49 7.24 -9.60
C MET A 238 -8.47 6.12 -9.86
N GLN A 239 -7.72 6.19 -10.96
CA GLN A 239 -6.72 5.18 -11.31
C GLN A 239 -5.52 5.16 -10.35
N SER A 240 -5.21 6.30 -9.74
CA SER A 240 -4.04 6.48 -8.88
C SER A 240 -4.37 6.56 -7.39
N LEU A 241 -5.64 6.44 -6.99
CA LEU A 241 -6.07 6.59 -5.58
C LEU A 241 -5.36 5.64 -4.61
N PHE A 242 -4.95 4.48 -5.09
CA PHE A 242 -4.27 3.45 -4.30
C PHE A 242 -2.75 3.45 -4.47
N ASP A 243 -2.21 4.42 -5.22
CA ASP A 243 -0.77 4.61 -5.33
C ASP A 243 -0.21 5.26 -4.07
N SER A 244 1.03 4.93 -3.74
CA SER A 244 1.69 5.50 -2.58
C SER A 244 1.83 7.02 -2.71
N PHE A 245 1.41 7.77 -1.68
CA PHE A 245 1.47 9.24 -1.60
C PHE A 245 0.59 9.97 -2.60
N TYR A 246 -0.25 9.28 -3.32
CA TYR A 246 -1.15 9.94 -4.24
C TYR A 246 -2.19 10.76 -3.48
N ARG A 247 -2.42 11.98 -3.96
CA ARG A 247 -3.43 12.91 -3.45
C ARG A 247 -4.12 13.57 -4.64
N GLY A 248 -5.40 13.29 -4.79
CA GLY A 248 -6.21 13.88 -5.86
C GLY A 248 -6.34 15.41 -5.70
N LYS A 249 -6.70 16.08 -6.77
CA LYS A 249 -6.89 17.56 -6.82
C LYS A 249 -7.95 18.05 -5.84
N ASN A 250 -8.93 17.21 -5.51
CA ASN A 250 -9.98 17.52 -4.53
C ASN A 250 -9.47 17.55 -3.07
N THR A 251 -8.20 17.30 -2.84
CA THR A 251 -7.58 17.26 -1.50
C THR A 251 -6.80 18.52 -1.13
N GLU A 252 -6.86 19.58 -1.94
CA GLU A 252 -6.21 20.87 -1.63
C GLU A 252 -6.76 21.44 -0.33
N GLY A 253 -5.86 21.73 0.63
CA GLY A 253 -6.21 22.21 1.97
C GLY A 253 -6.66 21.13 2.96
N ILE A 254 -6.86 19.89 2.54
CA ILE A 254 -7.21 18.78 3.42
C ILE A 254 -5.93 18.00 3.77
N GLN A 255 -5.58 17.92 5.04
CA GLN A 255 -4.36 17.25 5.51
C GLN A 255 -4.41 15.73 5.32
N GLY A 256 -3.29 15.11 4.86
CA GLY A 256 -3.14 13.64 4.75
C GLY A 256 -1.87 13.23 4.02
N SER A 257 -1.33 12.07 4.39
CA SER A 257 -0.09 11.52 3.83
C SER A 257 -0.27 10.84 2.46
N GLY A 258 -1.51 10.55 2.02
CA GLY A 258 -1.75 9.74 0.81
C GLY A 258 -1.40 8.25 0.97
N LEU A 259 -1.21 7.78 2.20
CA LEU A 259 -0.81 6.39 2.48
C LEU A 259 -1.96 5.46 2.86
N GLY A 260 -3.08 6.00 3.36
CA GLY A 260 -4.17 5.18 3.90
C GLY A 260 -4.70 4.16 2.89
N LEU A 261 -5.03 4.57 1.67
CA LEU A 261 -5.53 3.67 0.64
C LEU A 261 -4.46 2.72 0.10
N TYR A 262 -3.20 3.16 0.00
CA TYR A 262 -2.07 2.29 -0.35
C TYR A 262 -1.87 1.17 0.68
N ILE A 263 -1.95 1.49 1.98
CA ILE A 263 -1.90 0.48 3.06
C ILE A 263 -3.08 -0.49 2.93
N CYS A 264 -4.29 0.00 2.67
CA CYS A 264 -5.45 -0.85 2.43
C CYS A 264 -5.18 -1.86 1.32
N LYS A 265 -4.65 -1.42 0.17
CA LYS A 265 -4.35 -2.28 -0.98
C LYS A 265 -3.33 -3.36 -0.63
N ASN A 266 -2.25 -2.99 0.04
CA ASN A 266 -1.23 -3.95 0.45
C ASN A 266 -1.74 -4.98 1.48
N LEU A 267 -2.53 -4.54 2.47
CA LEU A 267 -3.14 -5.43 3.45
C LEU A 267 -4.11 -6.42 2.79
N MET A 268 -4.98 -5.92 1.91
CA MET A 268 -5.94 -6.76 1.19
C MET A 268 -5.24 -7.78 0.31
N HIS A 269 -4.25 -7.39 -0.49
CA HIS A 269 -3.46 -8.33 -1.31
C HIS A 269 -2.75 -9.40 -0.47
N LYS A 270 -2.25 -9.07 0.73
CA LYS A 270 -1.65 -10.06 1.63
C LYS A 270 -2.67 -11.02 2.26
N MET A 271 -3.94 -10.68 2.21
CA MET A 271 -5.07 -11.53 2.63
C MET A 271 -5.77 -12.22 1.44
N ASP A 272 -5.13 -12.29 0.26
CA ASP A 272 -5.70 -12.81 -0.99
C ASP A 272 -7.03 -12.12 -1.39
N GLY A 273 -7.21 -10.88 -0.99
CA GLY A 273 -8.31 -10.00 -1.32
C GLY A 273 -7.88 -8.84 -2.22
N ASP A 274 -8.77 -7.88 -2.43
CA ASP A 274 -8.46 -6.64 -3.17
C ASP A 274 -9.21 -5.44 -2.57
N VAL A 275 -8.86 -4.24 -3.02
CA VAL A 275 -9.60 -3.01 -2.72
C VAL A 275 -9.62 -2.11 -3.95
N TYR A 276 -10.79 -1.60 -4.27
CA TYR A 276 -10.98 -0.67 -5.39
C TYR A 276 -11.98 0.43 -5.02
N ALA A 277 -12.12 1.42 -5.89
CA ALA A 277 -13.05 2.50 -5.68
C ALA A 277 -13.91 2.72 -6.94
N GLU A 278 -15.14 3.18 -6.71
CA GLU A 278 -16.12 3.55 -7.73
C GLU A 278 -16.65 4.94 -7.42
N ALA A 279 -17.00 5.68 -8.46
CA ALA A 279 -17.60 7.00 -8.33
C ALA A 279 -18.78 7.11 -9.30
N SER A 280 -19.96 7.42 -8.79
CA SER A 280 -21.17 7.63 -9.60
C SER A 280 -22.13 8.56 -8.87
N ASP A 281 -22.79 9.44 -9.62
CA ASP A 281 -23.92 10.27 -9.16
C ASP A 281 -23.66 11.05 -7.84
N GLY A 282 -22.43 11.54 -7.65
CA GLY A 282 -22.04 12.28 -6.43
C GLY A 282 -21.81 11.38 -5.21
N LEU A 283 -21.69 10.08 -5.42
CA LEU A 283 -21.30 9.09 -4.40
C LEU A 283 -19.90 8.55 -4.73
N PHE A 284 -19.04 8.54 -3.73
CA PHE A 284 -17.77 7.82 -3.75
C PHE A 284 -17.94 6.53 -2.95
N LYS A 285 -17.54 5.40 -3.52
CA LYS A 285 -17.65 4.07 -2.91
C LYS A 285 -16.29 3.40 -2.94
N ALA A 286 -15.75 3.09 -1.79
CA ALA A 286 -14.56 2.26 -1.65
C ALA A 286 -14.97 0.84 -1.23
N VAL A 287 -14.45 -0.17 -1.91
CA VAL A 287 -14.86 -1.56 -1.79
C VAL A 287 -13.68 -2.42 -1.37
N ALA A 288 -13.78 -3.06 -0.22
CA ALA A 288 -12.86 -4.10 0.23
C ALA A 288 -13.41 -5.48 -0.15
N VAL A 289 -12.65 -6.25 -0.93
CA VAL A 289 -12.99 -7.60 -1.42
C VAL A 289 -12.32 -8.62 -0.54
N VAL A 290 -13.08 -9.37 0.25
CA VAL A 290 -12.57 -10.34 1.23
C VAL A 290 -13.01 -11.73 0.82
N LYS A 291 -12.08 -12.68 0.79
CA LYS A 291 -12.39 -14.08 0.48
C LYS A 291 -13.24 -14.69 1.59
N MET A 292 -14.31 -15.40 1.20
CA MET A 292 -15.07 -16.23 2.13
C MET A 292 -14.34 -17.55 2.38
N ALA A 293 -14.52 -18.14 3.57
CA ALA A 293 -13.88 -19.38 3.98
C ALA A 293 -14.68 -20.61 3.57
#